data_85093360dec70c5bac086d62d0cffe4f
#
_entry.id   85093360dec70c5bac086d62d0cffe4f
#
_cell.length_a   1.000
_cell.length_b   1.000
_cell.length_c   1.000
_cell.angle_alpha   90.00
_cell.angle_beta   90.00
_cell.angle_gamma   90.00
#
_symmetry.space_group_name_H-M   'P 1'
#
loop_
_entity.id
_entity.type
_entity.pdbx_description
1 polymer ?
#
loop_
_entity_poly.entity_id
_entity_poly.type
_entity_poly.pdbx_seq_one_letter_code
_entity_poly.pdbx_strand_id
1 'polypeptide(L)'
;EMTSSLVGSEMCIRDRNKGLIVKRDLDGGQMSRDMTLYVDEDGKAYHIYSSEENLTLQIAELSDDYLSHTGNYVRVAPAGHNEAPAIFKKDGTYWMITSGCTGWAPNEARMFSSSSIFGPWSQHPNPCVGPKSELTFGGQSTYILKVEGKKDAFIFMADIWRPEHPSDARYIWLPVQFKEGIPYVEWMDNWTLDFFQ
;
A
#
# COMPACT_ATOMS: atom_id res chain seq x y z
N GLU A 1 18.45 10.02 -9.83
CA GLU A 1 18.63 9.87 -8.39
C GLU A 1 17.36 10.32 -7.70
N MET A 2 16.36 9.48 -7.77
CA MET A 2 15.25 9.63 -6.84
C MET A 2 15.72 9.03 -5.53
N THR A 3 16.21 9.86 -4.71
CA THR A 3 16.60 9.46 -3.40
C THR A 3 15.36 9.30 -2.57
N SER A 4 15.20 8.13 -1.99
CA SER A 4 14.25 7.87 -0.91
C SER A 4 14.33 8.92 0.21
N SER A 5 15.40 9.69 0.23
CA SER A 5 15.58 10.86 1.08
C SER A 5 14.66 12.03 0.77
N LEU A 6 14.14 12.18 -0.45
CA LEU A 6 13.21 13.26 -0.80
C LEU A 6 11.82 13.05 -0.20
N VAL A 7 11.32 11.84 -0.27
CA VAL A 7 10.03 11.51 0.36
C VAL A 7 10.13 11.56 1.88
N GLY A 8 11.22 11.06 2.44
CA GLY A 8 11.41 11.06 3.88
C GLY A 8 11.85 12.39 4.47
N SER A 9 12.71 13.17 3.80
CA SER A 9 13.32 14.35 4.41
C SER A 9 12.52 15.65 4.19
N GLU A 10 12.01 15.92 3.00
CA GLU A 10 11.25 17.15 2.80
C GLU A 10 9.84 17.09 3.40
N MET A 11 9.16 15.96 3.29
CA MET A 11 7.91 15.78 4.01
C MET A 11 8.13 15.81 5.53
N CYS A 12 9.11 15.12 6.07
CA CYS A 12 9.43 15.18 7.50
C CYS A 12 9.93 16.55 7.95
N ILE A 13 10.65 17.32 7.13
CA ILE A 13 11.10 18.66 7.46
C ILE A 13 9.93 19.64 7.43
N ARG A 14 9.05 19.55 6.46
CA ARG A 14 7.82 20.36 6.43
C ARG A 14 6.90 20.01 7.59
N ASP A 15 6.75 18.73 7.88
CA ASP A 15 5.96 18.25 8.99
C ASP A 15 6.50 18.71 10.35
N ARG A 16 7.80 18.71 10.55
CA ARG A 16 8.43 19.23 11.78
C ARG A 16 8.24 20.74 11.95
N ASN A 17 8.32 21.49 10.85
CA ASN A 17 8.21 22.94 10.91
C ASN A 17 6.77 23.45 10.95
N LYS A 18 5.82 22.66 10.44
CA LYS A 18 4.39 23.02 10.39
C LYS A 18 3.51 22.18 11.29
N GLY A 19 4.09 21.23 12.05
CA GLY A 19 3.39 20.42 13.04
C GLY A 19 2.34 19.50 12.40
N LEU A 20 2.73 18.68 11.38
CA LEU A 20 1.83 17.68 10.77
C LEU A 20 0.39 18.20 10.62
N ILE A 21 0.24 19.29 9.93
CA ILE A 21 -1.05 19.95 9.67
C ILE A 21 -2.06 18.97 9.08
N VAL A 22 -1.56 18.05 8.27
CA VAL A 22 -2.28 16.92 7.72
C VAL A 22 -3.08 16.14 8.75
N LYS A 23 -2.54 15.95 9.95
CA LYS A 23 -3.25 15.24 11.02
C LYS A 23 -4.38 16.04 11.64
N ARG A 24 -4.32 17.36 11.63
CA ARG A 24 -5.33 18.20 12.26
C ARG A 24 -6.58 18.32 11.42
N ASP A 25 -6.44 18.21 10.13
CA ASP A 25 -7.54 18.37 9.19
C ASP A 25 -8.33 17.09 9.02
N LEU A 26 -7.79 15.96 9.51
CA LEU A 26 -8.42 14.64 9.43
C LEU A 26 -8.62 14.05 10.82
N ASP A 27 -9.84 13.63 11.10
CA ASP A 27 -10.25 12.83 12.27
C ASP A 27 -9.57 13.24 13.60
N GLY A 28 -9.61 14.52 13.91
CA GLY A 28 -9.07 15.05 15.17
C GLY A 28 -7.54 15.03 15.30
N GLY A 29 -6.83 14.92 14.18
CA GLY A 29 -5.38 14.94 14.16
C GLY A 29 -4.72 13.60 14.38
N GLN A 30 -5.35 12.52 13.93
CA GLN A 30 -4.79 11.18 14.01
C GLN A 30 -3.47 11.06 13.26
N MET A 31 -2.61 10.15 13.74
CA MET A 31 -1.28 9.94 13.18
C MET A 31 -1.34 9.30 11.78
N SER A 32 -0.27 9.50 11.01
CA SER A 32 0.05 8.69 9.84
C SER A 32 1.30 7.86 10.15
N ARG A 33 1.20 6.56 9.97
CA ARG A 33 2.31 5.59 10.04
C ARG A 33 2.62 5.07 8.63
N ASP A 34 2.68 3.76 8.44
CA ASP A 34 2.91 3.18 7.11
C ASP A 34 1.95 3.76 6.09
N MET A 35 2.48 4.16 4.95
CA MET A 35 1.70 4.89 3.96
C MET A 35 2.12 4.56 2.53
N THR A 36 1.22 4.80 1.61
CA THR A 36 1.50 4.86 0.18
C THR A 36 0.78 6.05 -0.45
N LEU A 37 1.19 6.40 -1.66
CA LEU A 37 0.52 7.39 -2.48
C LEU A 37 -0.06 6.71 -3.72
N TYR A 38 -1.21 7.18 -4.15
CA TYR A 38 -1.86 6.70 -5.35
C TYR A 38 -2.39 7.88 -6.17
N VAL A 39 -2.08 7.89 -7.46
CA VAL A 39 -2.64 8.84 -8.42
C VAL A 39 -3.60 8.09 -9.33
N ASP A 40 -4.85 8.51 -9.37
CA ASP A 40 -5.86 7.90 -10.21
C ASP A 40 -5.82 8.43 -11.65
N GLU A 41 -6.57 7.80 -12.54
CA GLU A 41 -6.65 8.10 -13.98
C GLU A 41 -7.18 9.52 -14.27
N ASP A 42 -7.94 10.10 -13.34
CA ASP A 42 -8.43 11.48 -13.41
C ASP A 42 -7.40 12.53 -12.91
N GLY A 43 -6.22 12.09 -12.50
CA GLY A 43 -5.15 12.94 -11.97
C GLY A 43 -5.28 13.28 -10.49
N LYS A 44 -6.32 12.84 -9.82
CA LYS A 44 -6.45 13.00 -8.37
C LYS A 44 -5.48 12.09 -7.64
N ALA A 45 -4.88 12.60 -6.59
CA ALA A 45 -3.94 11.88 -5.76
C ALA A 45 -4.50 11.60 -4.36
N TYR A 46 -4.08 10.51 -3.79
CA TYR A 46 -4.56 10.02 -2.50
C TYR A 46 -3.39 9.60 -1.62
N HIS A 47 -3.46 9.99 -0.36
CA HIS A 47 -2.62 9.51 0.72
C HIS A 47 -3.36 8.37 1.44
N ILE A 48 -2.78 7.18 1.44
CA ILE A 48 -3.36 5.98 2.05
C ILE A 48 -2.42 5.55 3.16
N TYR A 49 -2.91 5.51 4.38
CA TYR A 49 -2.03 5.34 5.54
C TYR A 49 -2.70 4.63 6.71
N SER A 50 -1.86 4.01 7.55
CA SER A 50 -2.26 3.48 8.84
C SER A 50 -2.38 4.61 9.85
N SER A 51 -3.49 4.68 10.54
CA SER A 51 -3.82 5.71 11.50
C SER A 51 -4.36 5.11 12.81
N GLU A 52 -4.65 5.96 13.79
CA GLU A 52 -5.26 5.55 15.06
C GLU A 52 -4.49 4.40 15.75
N GLU A 53 -3.17 4.52 15.90
CA GLU A 53 -2.27 3.47 16.41
C GLU A 53 -2.37 2.16 15.60
N ASN A 54 -2.45 2.26 14.27
CA ASN A 54 -2.68 1.18 13.31
C ASN A 54 -4.05 0.49 13.43
N LEU A 55 -4.97 1.06 14.18
CA LEU A 55 -6.33 0.51 14.28
C LEU A 55 -7.10 0.60 12.97
N THR A 56 -6.80 1.63 12.16
CA THR A 56 -7.63 1.98 11.01
C THR A 56 -6.75 2.45 9.85
N LEU A 57 -7.05 1.99 8.64
CA LEU A 57 -6.52 2.62 7.43
C LEU A 57 -7.34 3.88 7.11
N GLN A 58 -6.68 4.90 6.63
CA GLN A 58 -7.33 6.10 6.09
C GLN A 58 -6.90 6.33 4.65
N ILE A 59 -7.83 6.79 3.83
CA ILE A 59 -7.60 7.27 2.46
C ILE A 59 -8.05 8.71 2.42
N ALA A 60 -7.12 9.61 2.17
CA ALA A 60 -7.36 11.05 2.11
C ALA A 60 -6.98 11.61 0.74
N GLU A 61 -7.88 12.37 0.13
CA GLU A 61 -7.62 13.07 -1.13
C GLU A 61 -6.61 14.20 -0.89
N LEU A 62 -5.61 14.30 -1.76
CA LEU A 62 -4.63 15.37 -1.76
C LEU A 62 -5.12 16.56 -2.61
N SER A 63 -4.65 17.75 -2.25
CA SER A 63 -4.80 18.94 -3.07
C SER A 63 -4.06 18.82 -4.40
N ASP A 64 -4.41 19.66 -5.37
CA ASP A 64 -3.82 19.63 -6.73
C ASP A 64 -2.29 19.82 -6.75
N ASP A 65 -1.73 20.46 -5.74
CA ASP A 65 -0.29 20.62 -5.56
C ASP A 65 0.36 19.48 -4.75
N TYR A 66 -0.44 18.48 -4.30
CA TYR A 66 -0.06 17.33 -3.48
C TYR A 66 0.55 17.66 -2.11
N LEU A 67 0.41 18.89 -1.64
CA LEU A 67 1.06 19.36 -0.42
C LEU A 67 0.15 19.38 0.81
N SER A 68 -1.15 19.16 0.64
CA SER A 68 -2.14 19.15 1.72
C SER A 68 -3.28 18.17 1.42
N HIS A 69 -4.08 17.88 2.44
CA HIS A 69 -5.34 17.16 2.26
C HIS A 69 -6.48 18.14 1.93
N THR A 70 -7.43 17.70 1.11
CA THR A 70 -8.63 18.50 0.77
C THR A 70 -9.67 18.52 1.88
N GLY A 71 -9.57 17.61 2.85
CA GLY A 71 -10.61 17.32 3.84
C GLY A 71 -11.54 16.17 3.45
N ASN A 72 -11.44 15.68 2.21
CA ASN A 72 -12.17 14.47 1.78
C ASN A 72 -11.39 13.23 2.18
N TYR A 73 -11.95 12.41 3.06
CA TYR A 73 -11.31 11.17 3.49
C TYR A 73 -12.32 10.10 3.90
N VAL A 74 -11.83 8.87 3.98
CA VAL A 74 -12.58 7.72 4.48
C VAL A 74 -11.72 6.88 5.42
N ARG A 75 -12.37 6.28 6.41
CA ARG A 75 -11.78 5.26 7.27
C ARG A 75 -12.10 3.88 6.71
N VAL A 76 -11.07 3.07 6.50
CA VAL A 76 -11.18 1.72 5.93
C VAL A 76 -10.82 0.69 6.99
N ALA A 77 -11.62 -0.37 7.11
CA ALA A 77 -11.43 -1.45 8.07
C ALA A 77 -11.14 -0.94 9.50
N PRO A 78 -12.03 -0.13 10.11
CA PRO A 78 -11.81 0.40 11.45
C PRO A 78 -11.67 -0.74 12.48
N ALA A 79 -10.73 -0.57 13.42
CA ALA A 79 -10.31 -1.59 14.39
C ALA A 79 -9.73 -2.88 13.77
N GLY A 80 -9.36 -2.85 12.49
CA GLY A 80 -8.82 -4.00 11.77
C GLY A 80 -7.34 -4.26 12.01
N HIS A 81 -6.61 -3.30 12.57
CA HIS A 81 -5.14 -3.36 12.75
C HIS A 81 -4.43 -3.70 11.45
N ASN A 82 -4.48 -2.77 10.49
CA ASN A 82 -3.84 -2.91 9.18
C ASN A 82 -2.70 -1.90 9.04
N GLU A 83 -1.62 -2.33 8.41
CA GLU A 83 -0.48 -1.50 8.04
C GLU A 83 0.04 -1.85 6.64
N ALA A 84 1.05 -1.12 6.14
CA ALA A 84 1.71 -1.36 4.87
C ALA A 84 0.76 -1.41 3.65
N PRO A 85 -0.09 -0.40 3.43
CA PRO A 85 -1.02 -0.41 2.31
C PRO A 85 -0.30 -0.30 0.96
N ALA A 86 -0.71 -1.14 -0.01
CA ALA A 86 -0.30 -1.10 -1.40
C ALA A 86 -1.54 -1.22 -2.28
N ILE A 87 -1.73 -0.32 -3.22
CA ILE A 87 -2.99 -0.17 -3.97
C ILE A 87 -2.75 -0.14 -5.47
N PHE A 88 -3.72 -0.64 -6.23
CA PHE A 88 -3.80 -0.49 -7.68
C PHE A 88 -5.26 -0.52 -8.14
N LYS A 89 -5.49 -0.16 -9.40
CA LYS A 89 -6.81 -0.19 -10.03
C LYS A 89 -6.75 -1.05 -11.29
N LYS A 90 -7.75 -1.89 -11.47
CA LYS A 90 -7.95 -2.69 -12.67
C LYS A 90 -9.44 -2.80 -13.00
N ASP A 91 -9.79 -2.53 -14.26
CA ASP A 91 -11.15 -2.62 -14.76
C ASP A 91 -12.19 -1.90 -13.89
N GLY A 92 -11.83 -0.69 -13.42
CA GLY A 92 -12.69 0.14 -12.56
C GLY A 92 -12.76 -0.31 -11.09
N THR A 93 -12.08 -1.39 -10.71
CA THR A 93 -12.02 -1.88 -9.32
C THR A 93 -10.68 -1.52 -8.71
N TYR A 94 -10.71 -0.87 -7.54
CA TYR A 94 -9.55 -0.65 -6.69
C TYR A 94 -9.29 -1.90 -5.87
N TRP A 95 -8.04 -2.30 -5.81
CA TRP A 95 -7.52 -3.40 -5.01
C TRP A 95 -6.46 -2.90 -4.08
N MET A 96 -6.52 -3.26 -2.83
CA MET A 96 -5.53 -2.88 -1.82
C MET A 96 -5.05 -4.12 -1.07
N ILE A 97 -3.74 -4.27 -0.97
CA ILE A 97 -3.07 -5.31 -0.18
C ILE A 97 -2.45 -4.63 1.03
N THR A 98 -2.61 -5.21 2.20
CA THR A 98 -2.09 -4.72 3.48
C THR A 98 -1.54 -5.87 4.30
N SER A 99 -0.91 -5.58 5.43
CA SER A 99 -0.55 -6.57 6.44
C SER A 99 -1.33 -6.37 7.74
N GLY A 100 -1.28 -7.37 8.61
CA GLY A 100 -1.61 -7.20 10.02
C GLY A 100 -0.48 -6.54 10.80
N CYS A 101 -0.69 -6.27 12.09
CA CYS A 101 0.27 -5.62 12.97
C CYS A 101 0.91 -6.65 13.91
N THR A 102 2.06 -7.17 13.54
CA THR A 102 2.81 -8.19 14.31
C THR A 102 4.25 -7.76 14.62
N GLY A 103 4.51 -6.47 14.59
CA GLY A 103 5.86 -5.92 14.75
C GLY A 103 6.75 -6.33 13.59
N TRP A 104 7.96 -6.82 13.87
CA TRP A 104 8.91 -7.24 12.84
C TRP A 104 8.67 -8.65 12.28
N ALA A 105 7.76 -9.42 12.86
CA ALA A 105 7.41 -10.74 12.37
C ALA A 105 6.49 -10.64 11.15
N PRO A 106 6.76 -11.38 10.05
CA PRO A 106 5.86 -11.40 8.91
C PRO A 106 4.51 -12.04 9.28
N ASN A 107 3.47 -11.63 8.59
CA ASN A 107 2.12 -12.15 8.77
C ASN A 107 1.40 -12.30 7.43
N GLU A 108 0.19 -12.82 7.49
CA GLU A 108 -0.67 -13.03 6.35
C GLU A 108 -1.08 -11.70 5.70
N ALA A 109 -0.93 -11.59 4.39
CA ALA A 109 -1.44 -10.46 3.62
C ALA A 109 -2.97 -10.41 3.67
N ARG A 110 -3.51 -9.20 3.72
CA ARG A 110 -4.94 -8.95 3.66
C ARG A 110 -5.27 -8.19 2.40
N MET A 111 -6.39 -8.51 1.79
CA MET A 111 -6.79 -7.89 0.55
C MET A 111 -8.17 -7.28 0.66
N PHE A 112 -8.35 -6.12 0.05
CA PHE A 112 -9.61 -5.40 -0.01
C PHE A 112 -9.90 -4.95 -1.43
N SER A 113 -11.18 -4.79 -1.78
CA SER A 113 -11.59 -4.19 -3.04
C SER A 113 -12.73 -3.20 -2.88
N SER A 114 -12.82 -2.26 -3.81
CA SER A 114 -13.92 -1.32 -3.93
C SER A 114 -14.09 -0.82 -5.36
N SER A 115 -15.30 -0.45 -5.74
CA SER A 115 -15.57 0.26 -7.00
C SER A 115 -15.31 1.78 -6.90
N SER A 116 -15.06 2.29 -5.70
CA SER A 116 -14.73 3.70 -5.43
C SER A 116 -13.57 3.77 -4.48
N ILE A 117 -12.66 4.73 -4.69
CA ILE A 117 -11.52 4.94 -3.78
C ILE A 117 -11.96 5.24 -2.34
N PHE A 118 -13.11 5.87 -2.18
CA PHE A 118 -13.70 6.15 -0.87
C PHE A 118 -14.61 5.03 -0.34
N GLY A 119 -14.66 3.88 -1.01
CA GLY A 119 -15.42 2.72 -0.56
C GLY A 119 -16.88 2.70 -1.01
N PRO A 120 -17.68 1.79 -0.46
CA PRO A 120 -17.29 0.86 0.61
C PRO A 120 -16.27 -0.18 0.16
N TRP A 121 -15.37 -0.57 1.09
CA TRP A 121 -14.34 -1.58 0.87
C TRP A 121 -14.79 -2.94 1.41
N SER A 122 -14.59 -3.97 0.61
CA SER A 122 -14.89 -5.38 0.97
C SER A 122 -13.58 -6.15 1.16
N GLN A 123 -13.47 -6.90 2.24
CA GLN A 123 -12.32 -7.75 2.51
C GLN A 123 -12.42 -9.07 1.74
N HIS A 124 -11.29 -9.54 1.23
CA HIS A 124 -11.10 -10.81 0.55
C HIS A 124 -10.11 -11.71 1.33
N PRO A 125 -10.04 -13.00 0.98
CA PRO A 125 -8.99 -13.89 1.48
C PRO A 125 -7.59 -13.39 1.12
N ASN A 126 -6.57 -13.98 1.79
CA ASN A 126 -5.17 -13.77 1.48
C ASN A 126 -4.89 -13.96 -0.03
N PRO A 127 -4.31 -12.96 -0.71
CA PRO A 127 -4.00 -13.08 -2.14
C PRO A 127 -2.76 -13.93 -2.43
N CYS A 128 -1.94 -14.24 -1.44
CA CYS A 128 -0.69 -14.97 -1.61
C CYS A 128 -0.93 -16.48 -1.77
N VAL A 129 -0.22 -17.11 -2.71
CA VAL A 129 -0.33 -18.54 -3.02
C VAL A 129 1.06 -19.17 -3.11
N GLY A 130 1.24 -20.34 -2.52
CA GLY A 130 2.49 -21.09 -2.54
C GLY A 130 3.20 -21.15 -1.18
N PRO A 131 4.49 -21.51 -1.16
CA PRO A 131 5.23 -21.68 0.08
C PRO A 131 5.28 -20.39 0.91
N LYS A 132 4.97 -20.47 2.21
CA LYS A 132 4.92 -19.34 3.15
C LYS A 132 3.91 -18.24 2.77
N SER A 133 2.87 -18.59 2.02
CA SER A 133 1.82 -17.61 1.67
C SER A 133 1.12 -17.03 2.90
N GLU A 134 1.01 -17.80 3.98
CA GLU A 134 0.48 -17.39 5.29
C GLU A 134 1.34 -16.34 6.01
N LEU A 135 2.56 -16.10 5.51
CA LEU A 135 3.50 -15.10 6.01
C LEU A 135 3.86 -14.07 4.93
N THR A 136 3.06 -13.94 3.89
CA THR A 136 3.37 -13.07 2.73
C THR A 136 4.79 -13.36 2.20
N PHE A 137 5.14 -14.66 2.09
CA PHE A 137 6.46 -15.17 1.70
C PHE A 137 7.62 -14.73 2.63
N GLY A 138 7.31 -14.29 3.84
CA GLY A 138 8.25 -13.75 4.81
C GLY A 138 8.45 -12.23 4.71
N GLY A 139 7.62 -11.54 3.94
CA GLY A 139 7.70 -10.11 3.71
C GLY A 139 6.47 -9.33 4.13
N GLN A 140 6.50 -8.03 3.87
CA GLN A 140 5.40 -7.09 4.08
C GLN A 140 5.23 -6.24 2.82
N SER A 141 3.99 -6.02 2.38
CA SER A 141 3.68 -5.22 1.20
C SER A 141 4.25 -3.80 1.30
N THR A 142 4.71 -3.26 0.18
CA THR A 142 5.20 -1.88 0.10
C THR A 142 4.52 -1.10 -1.02
N TYR A 143 4.38 -1.71 -2.19
CA TYR A 143 3.84 -1.05 -3.37
C TYR A 143 3.31 -2.05 -4.40
N ILE A 144 2.41 -1.60 -5.27
CA ILE A 144 2.04 -2.32 -6.49
C ILE A 144 2.44 -1.47 -7.69
N LEU A 145 3.44 -1.93 -8.42
CA LEU A 145 3.97 -1.23 -9.59
C LEU A 145 3.21 -1.65 -10.85
N LYS A 146 2.58 -0.70 -11.54
CA LYS A 146 2.04 -0.91 -12.88
C LYS A 146 3.18 -0.93 -13.89
N VAL A 147 3.19 -1.93 -14.77
CA VAL A 147 4.20 -2.04 -15.83
C VAL A 147 3.73 -1.28 -17.05
N GLU A 148 4.42 -0.19 -17.37
CA GLU A 148 4.10 0.64 -18.51
C GLU A 148 4.23 -0.13 -19.84
N GLY A 149 3.30 0.14 -20.76
CA GLY A 149 3.29 -0.48 -22.08
C GLY A 149 2.79 -1.93 -22.12
N LYS A 150 2.41 -2.51 -20.98
CA LYS A 150 1.82 -3.86 -20.90
C LYS A 150 0.42 -3.80 -20.31
N LYS A 151 -0.49 -4.57 -20.90
CA LYS A 151 -1.88 -4.61 -20.45
C LYS A 151 -1.99 -5.43 -19.16
N ASP A 152 -2.74 -4.93 -18.19
CA ASP A 152 -3.06 -5.61 -16.92
C ASP A 152 -1.83 -6.15 -16.16
N ALA A 153 -0.68 -5.53 -16.36
CA ALA A 153 0.60 -5.94 -15.81
C ALA A 153 0.92 -5.15 -14.55
N PHE A 154 0.97 -5.84 -13.42
CA PHE A 154 1.28 -5.27 -12.11
C PHE A 154 2.29 -6.15 -11.38
N ILE A 155 3.21 -5.52 -10.65
CA ILE A 155 4.22 -6.20 -9.83
C ILE A 155 3.90 -5.89 -8.36
N PHE A 156 3.66 -6.93 -7.59
CA PHE A 156 3.61 -6.86 -6.14
C PHE A 156 5.03 -6.71 -5.60
N MET A 157 5.25 -5.67 -4.82
CA MET A 157 6.53 -5.39 -4.18
C MET A 157 6.37 -5.50 -2.67
N ALA A 158 7.31 -6.18 -2.03
CA ALA A 158 7.33 -6.37 -0.58
C ALA A 158 8.77 -6.39 -0.06
N ASP A 159 8.92 -6.06 1.22
CA ASP A 159 10.20 -6.07 1.93
C ASP A 159 10.28 -7.24 2.91
N ILE A 160 11.42 -7.91 2.95
CA ILE A 160 11.76 -8.86 4.01
C ILE A 160 12.63 -8.14 5.02
N TRP A 161 12.07 -7.83 6.16
CA TRP A 161 12.75 -7.15 7.24
C TRP A 161 13.80 -8.04 7.92
N ARG A 162 14.96 -7.45 8.24
CA ARG A 162 16.01 -8.06 9.03
C ARG A 162 16.45 -7.05 10.10
N PRO A 163 15.69 -6.90 11.18
CA PRO A 163 15.90 -5.83 12.16
C PRO A 163 17.29 -5.88 12.84
N GLU A 164 17.88 -7.08 12.99
CA GLU A 164 19.24 -7.23 13.52
C GLU A 164 20.35 -6.85 12.52
N HIS A 165 20.01 -6.90 11.21
CA HIS A 165 20.92 -6.60 10.11
C HIS A 165 20.18 -5.83 9.01
N PRO A 166 19.78 -4.57 9.22
CA PRO A 166 18.93 -3.82 8.28
C PRO A 166 19.55 -3.67 6.88
N SER A 167 20.90 -3.63 6.79
CA SER A 167 21.60 -3.56 5.51
C SER A 167 21.51 -4.84 4.67
N ASP A 168 21.04 -5.93 5.25
CA ASP A 168 20.84 -7.23 4.60
C ASP A 168 19.35 -7.51 4.30
N ALA A 169 18.51 -6.51 4.32
CA ALA A 169 17.10 -6.63 3.90
C ALA A 169 17.00 -7.15 2.46
N ARG A 170 15.92 -7.88 2.16
CA ARG A 170 15.64 -8.45 0.84
C ARG A 170 14.30 -7.94 0.34
N TYR A 171 14.10 -8.08 -0.94
CA TYR A 171 12.90 -7.64 -1.63
C TYR A 171 12.22 -8.81 -2.32
N ILE A 172 10.89 -8.76 -2.35
CA ILE A 172 10.04 -9.67 -3.11
C ILE A 172 9.40 -8.86 -4.22
N TRP A 173 9.58 -9.28 -5.46
CA TRP A 173 8.92 -8.71 -6.62
C TRP A 173 8.27 -9.84 -7.39
N LEU A 174 6.94 -9.91 -7.37
CA LEU A 174 6.17 -11.00 -7.98
C LEU A 174 5.07 -10.42 -8.88
N PRO A 175 4.79 -11.05 -10.02
CA PRO A 175 3.68 -10.63 -10.87
C PRO A 175 2.35 -10.83 -10.16
N VAL A 176 1.49 -9.81 -10.23
CA VAL A 176 0.08 -9.95 -9.84
C VAL A 176 -0.63 -10.67 -10.98
N GLN A 177 -1.30 -11.75 -10.66
CA GLN A 177 -2.09 -12.56 -11.57
C GLN A 177 -3.58 -12.39 -11.27
N PHE A 178 -4.44 -12.78 -12.21
CA PHE A 178 -5.89 -12.66 -12.04
C PHE A 178 -6.57 -13.98 -12.36
N LYS A 179 -7.48 -14.39 -11.50
CA LYS A 179 -8.38 -15.50 -11.72
C LYS A 179 -9.82 -15.03 -11.49
N GLU A 180 -10.65 -15.14 -12.52
CA GLU A 180 -12.04 -14.64 -12.47
C GLU A 180 -12.14 -13.16 -12.05
N GLY A 181 -11.14 -12.35 -12.44
CA GLY A 181 -11.05 -10.93 -12.10
C GLY A 181 -10.49 -10.63 -10.69
N ILE A 182 -10.23 -11.64 -9.86
CA ILE A 182 -9.68 -11.49 -8.51
C ILE A 182 -8.15 -11.60 -8.57
N PRO A 183 -7.40 -10.62 -8.04
CA PRO A 183 -5.94 -10.69 -8.02
C PRO A 183 -5.41 -11.73 -7.04
N TYR A 184 -4.31 -12.35 -7.39
CA TYR A 184 -3.52 -13.19 -6.52
C TYR A 184 -2.04 -13.06 -6.85
N VAL A 185 -1.18 -13.41 -5.90
CA VAL A 185 0.28 -13.38 -6.02
C VAL A 185 0.80 -14.77 -5.74
N GLU A 186 1.36 -15.43 -6.75
CA GLU A 186 1.93 -16.76 -6.61
C GLU A 186 3.45 -16.67 -6.50
N TRP A 187 4.05 -17.45 -5.58
CA TRP A 187 5.50 -17.51 -5.44
C TRP A 187 6.15 -18.05 -6.71
N MET A 188 7.16 -17.34 -7.18
CA MET A 188 8.00 -17.74 -8.31
C MET A 188 9.47 -17.51 -7.94
N ASP A 189 10.31 -18.56 -8.10
CA ASP A 189 11.74 -18.44 -7.85
C ASP A 189 12.43 -17.54 -8.88
N ASN A 190 11.91 -17.52 -10.12
CA ASN A 190 12.39 -16.71 -11.21
C ASN A 190 11.24 -16.33 -12.15
N TRP A 191 11.26 -15.11 -12.64
CA TRP A 191 10.36 -14.63 -13.68
C TRP A 191 10.98 -13.46 -14.43
N THR A 192 10.44 -13.10 -15.59
CA THR A 192 10.86 -11.94 -16.39
C THR A 192 9.66 -11.12 -16.80
N LEU A 193 9.86 -9.92 -17.34
CA LEU A 193 8.78 -9.08 -17.86
C LEU A 193 8.01 -9.72 -19.03
N ASP A 194 8.55 -10.76 -19.66
CA ASP A 194 7.84 -11.54 -20.69
C ASP A 194 6.70 -12.40 -20.12
N PHE A 195 6.62 -12.52 -18.79
CA PHE A 195 5.47 -13.09 -18.09
C PHE A 195 4.18 -12.33 -18.44
N PHE A 196 4.27 -11.03 -18.58
CA PHE A 196 3.15 -10.18 -19.01
C PHE A 196 3.11 -10.13 -20.55
N GLN A 197 2.03 -10.57 -21.11
CA GLN A 197 1.79 -10.55 -22.58
C GLN A 197 1.41 -9.17 -23.09
#